data_d1b96debf5ab1e735987cd5812c537d1
#
_entry.id   d1b96debf5ab1e735987cd5812c537d1
#
_cell.length_a   1.000
_cell.length_b   1.000
_cell.length_c   1.000
_cell.angle_alpha   90.00
_cell.angle_beta   90.00
_cell.angle_gamma   90.00
#
_symmetry.space_group_name_H-M   'P 1'
#
loop_
_entity.id
_entity.type
_entity.pdbx_description
1 polymer ?
#
loop_
_entity_poly.entity_id
_entity_poly.type
_entity_poly.pdbx_seq_one_letter_code
_entity_poly.pdbx_strand_id
1 'polypeptide(L)'
;TRYADDITISGSNKVSFSKEIIREIVNQYNFRINESKTIMFKPGDRKKVTGIIVNEKISVPKTLIREVRKQIYFVNKFGLEEHLIRNNYSLDYEQQFIMSIYGKISFIKMIDFKKGVSLQKKFNEVLGNIESSNMYRDNIDFDDIELHWIN
;
A
#
# COMPACT_ATOMS: atom_id res chain seq x y z
N THR A 1 21.48 1.50 12.34
CA THR A 1 20.46 2.55 12.08
C THR A 1 19.29 2.38 13.03
N ARG A 2 18.61 3.47 13.36
CA ARG A 2 17.40 3.50 14.19
C ARG A 2 16.33 4.33 13.51
N TYR A 3 15.10 3.85 13.55
CA TYR A 3 13.91 4.60 13.15
C TYR A 3 12.86 4.44 14.25
N ALA A 4 12.61 5.52 14.99
CA ALA A 4 11.81 5.51 16.22
C ALA A 4 12.27 4.42 17.20
N ASP A 5 11.47 3.38 17.42
CA ASP A 5 11.72 2.21 18.25
C ASP A 5 12.37 1.03 17.52
N ASP A 6 12.39 1.07 16.17
CA ASP A 6 13.00 0.03 15.34
C ASP A 6 14.53 0.22 15.23
N ILE A 7 15.29 -0.77 15.67
CA ILE A 7 16.75 -0.80 15.58
C ILE A 7 17.16 -1.84 14.51
N THR A 8 17.94 -1.40 13.53
CA THR A 8 18.52 -2.30 12.52
C THR A 8 20.04 -2.27 12.62
N ILE A 9 20.65 -3.43 12.78
CA ILE A 9 22.09 -3.62 12.86
C ILE A 9 22.55 -4.45 11.66
N SER A 10 23.55 -3.97 10.95
CA SER A 10 24.16 -4.67 9.84
C SER A 10 25.68 -4.53 9.92
N GLY A 11 26.39 -5.54 9.44
CA GLY A 11 27.86 -5.56 9.43
C GLY A 11 28.37 -6.56 8.41
N SER A 12 29.67 -6.51 8.14
CA SER A 12 30.36 -7.55 7.37
C SER A 12 30.43 -8.84 8.18
N ASN A 13 30.64 -9.99 7.51
CA ASN A 13 30.76 -11.33 8.15
C ASN A 13 31.82 -11.43 9.26
N LYS A 14 32.67 -10.42 9.40
CA LYS A 14 33.68 -10.34 10.45
C LYS A 14 33.17 -9.73 11.76
N VAL A 15 32.00 -9.14 11.77
CA VAL A 15 31.39 -8.50 12.96
C VAL A 15 30.24 -9.38 13.41
N SER A 16 30.49 -10.22 14.40
CA SER A 16 29.45 -10.97 15.10
C SER A 16 28.87 -10.06 16.18
N PHE A 17 27.68 -9.55 15.97
CA PHE A 17 26.92 -8.89 17.03
C PHE A 17 26.20 -9.96 17.85
N SER A 18 26.58 -10.07 19.11
CA SER A 18 25.84 -10.90 20.07
C SER A 18 24.52 -10.22 20.39
N LYS A 19 23.44 -10.97 20.29
CA LYS A 19 22.09 -10.53 20.68
C LYS A 19 22.06 -10.12 22.18
N GLU A 20 22.90 -10.77 22.96
CA GLU A 20 23.07 -10.54 24.40
C GLU A 20 23.64 -9.14 24.66
N ILE A 21 24.67 -8.74 23.94
CA ILE A 21 25.29 -7.40 24.06
C ILE A 21 24.26 -6.31 23.73
N ILE A 22 23.49 -6.51 22.68
CA ILE A 22 22.44 -5.54 22.30
C ILE A 22 21.39 -5.44 23.38
N ARG A 23 20.98 -6.58 23.96
CA ARG A 23 20.02 -6.62 25.07
C ARG A 23 20.55 -5.89 26.30
N GLU A 24 21.80 -6.11 26.66
CA GLU A 24 22.43 -5.42 27.79
C GLU A 24 22.44 -3.90 27.60
N ILE A 25 22.86 -3.43 26.42
CA ILE A 25 22.89 -2.01 26.10
C ILE A 25 21.47 -1.41 26.19
N VAL A 26 20.49 -2.06 25.61
CA VAL A 26 19.10 -1.57 25.61
C VAL A 26 18.54 -1.52 27.04
N ASN A 27 18.84 -2.52 27.87
CA ASN A 27 18.41 -2.60 29.25
C ASN A 27 19.07 -1.52 30.14
N GLN A 28 20.32 -1.12 29.87
CA GLN A 28 20.98 -0.01 30.59
C GLN A 28 20.23 1.30 30.47
N TYR A 29 19.45 1.49 29.39
CA TYR A 29 18.61 2.67 29.17
C TYR A 29 17.15 2.45 29.57
N ASN A 30 16.85 1.44 30.39
CA ASN A 30 15.51 1.07 30.84
C ASN A 30 14.50 0.71 29.71
N PHE A 31 14.99 0.30 28.54
CA PHE A 31 14.18 -0.26 27.48
C PHE A 31 14.23 -1.78 27.46
N ARG A 32 13.21 -2.41 26.87
CA ARG A 32 13.15 -3.86 26.70
C ARG A 32 13.04 -4.23 25.22
N ILE A 33 13.79 -5.22 24.79
CA ILE A 33 13.69 -5.76 23.45
C ILE A 33 12.44 -6.63 23.35
N ASN A 34 11.66 -6.42 22.28
CA ASN A 34 10.57 -7.33 21.94
C ASN A 34 11.12 -8.53 21.19
N GLU A 35 11.30 -9.65 21.90
CA GLU A 35 11.88 -10.88 21.35
C GLU A 35 11.05 -11.47 20.19
N SER A 36 9.71 -11.34 20.23
CA SER A 36 8.84 -11.85 19.18
C SER A 36 8.96 -11.08 17.86
N LYS A 37 9.40 -9.82 17.91
CA LYS A 37 9.67 -8.98 16.73
C LYS A 37 11.14 -8.97 16.31
N THR A 38 12.03 -9.54 17.12
CA THR A 38 13.47 -9.57 16.82
C THR A 38 13.78 -10.62 15.77
N ILE A 39 14.27 -10.19 14.62
CA ILE A 39 14.59 -11.07 13.49
C ILE A 39 16.09 -11.00 13.20
N MET A 40 16.72 -12.14 13.06
CA MET A 40 18.11 -12.27 12.61
C MET A 40 18.12 -12.82 11.19
N PHE A 41 18.63 -12.05 10.25
CA PHE A 41 18.72 -12.43 8.83
C PHE A 41 20.07 -13.10 8.54
N LYS A 42 20.02 -14.21 7.83
CA LYS A 42 21.20 -14.91 7.29
C LYS A 42 21.59 -14.33 5.92
N PRO A 43 22.82 -14.60 5.44
CA PRO A 43 23.15 -14.38 4.04
C PRO A 43 22.15 -15.11 3.13
N GLY A 44 21.60 -14.40 2.12
CA GLY A 44 20.59 -14.96 1.21
C GLY A 44 19.14 -14.71 1.65
N ASP A 45 18.87 -14.44 2.90
CA ASP A 45 17.52 -14.11 3.35
C ASP A 45 17.01 -12.81 2.72
N ARG A 46 15.69 -12.74 2.57
CA ARG A 46 15.02 -11.53 2.13
C ARG A 46 14.93 -10.55 3.30
N LYS A 47 15.79 -9.54 3.29
CA LYS A 47 15.89 -8.52 4.33
C LYS A 47 14.88 -7.41 4.09
N LYS A 48 14.00 -7.20 5.07
CA LYS A 48 13.00 -6.14 5.04
C LYS A 48 13.23 -5.18 6.22
N VAL A 49 13.41 -3.90 5.94
CA VAL A 49 13.62 -2.85 6.95
C VAL A 49 12.60 -1.73 6.67
N THR A 50 11.82 -1.33 7.66
CA THR A 50 10.77 -0.31 7.55
C THR A 50 9.88 -0.45 6.30
N GLY A 51 9.53 -1.69 5.96
CA GLY A 51 8.68 -1.97 4.79
C GLY A 51 9.43 -2.13 3.46
N ILE A 52 10.71 -1.81 3.38
CA ILE A 52 11.54 -1.84 2.18
C ILE A 52 12.41 -3.09 2.16
N ILE A 53 12.60 -3.69 0.99
CA ILE A 53 13.55 -4.79 0.81
C ILE A 53 14.92 -4.20 0.55
N VAL A 54 15.91 -4.58 1.38
CA VAL A 54 17.25 -4.00 1.39
C VAL A 54 18.33 -5.06 1.10
N ASN A 55 18.07 -5.96 0.15
CA ASN A 55 19.08 -6.90 -0.33
C ASN A 55 20.11 -6.15 -1.22
N GLU A 56 20.51 -6.71 -2.34
CA GLU A 56 21.44 -6.07 -3.29
C GLU A 56 20.89 -4.78 -3.89
N LYS A 57 19.58 -4.74 -4.16
CA LYS A 57 18.87 -3.55 -4.63
C LYS A 57 17.72 -3.25 -3.69
N ILE A 58 17.58 -1.96 -3.36
CA ILE A 58 16.41 -1.46 -2.66
C ILE A 58 15.19 -1.69 -3.55
N SER A 59 14.16 -2.30 -3.00
CA SER A 59 12.94 -2.59 -3.75
C SER A 59 11.70 -2.66 -2.87
N VAL A 60 10.56 -2.45 -3.50
CA VAL A 60 9.25 -2.56 -2.86
C VAL A 60 8.84 -4.03 -2.78
N PRO A 61 8.20 -4.49 -1.69
CA PRO A 61 7.61 -5.82 -1.63
C PRO A 61 6.64 -6.07 -2.80
N LYS A 62 6.82 -7.20 -3.49
CA LYS A 62 5.91 -7.59 -4.60
C LYS A 62 4.44 -7.70 -4.14
N THR A 63 4.22 -8.01 -2.87
CA THR A 63 2.88 -8.06 -2.25
C THR A 63 2.18 -6.70 -2.30
N LEU A 64 2.87 -5.60 -1.94
CA LEU A 64 2.30 -4.26 -1.99
C LEU A 64 1.95 -3.84 -3.42
N ILE A 65 2.84 -4.12 -4.39
CA ILE A 65 2.55 -3.81 -5.80
C ILE A 65 1.34 -4.60 -6.30
N ARG A 66 1.24 -5.88 -5.93
CA ARG A 66 0.09 -6.72 -6.30
C ARG A 66 -1.20 -6.22 -5.66
N GLU A 67 -1.15 -5.82 -4.40
CA GLU A 67 -2.28 -5.25 -3.68
C GLU A 67 -2.81 -4.00 -4.39
N VAL A 68 -1.95 -3.01 -4.67
CA VAL A 68 -2.34 -1.78 -5.38
C VAL A 68 -2.93 -2.10 -6.76
N ARG A 69 -2.30 -3.00 -7.52
CA ARG A 69 -2.83 -3.42 -8.84
C ARG A 69 -4.19 -4.09 -8.73
N LYS A 70 -4.40 -4.91 -7.71
CA LYS A 70 -5.67 -5.58 -7.44
C LYS A 70 -6.76 -4.56 -7.12
N GLN A 71 -6.47 -3.56 -6.29
CA GLN A 71 -7.41 -2.50 -5.97
C GLN A 71 -7.80 -1.70 -7.22
N ILE A 72 -6.82 -1.23 -8.00
CA ILE A 72 -7.07 -0.51 -9.26
C ILE A 72 -7.92 -1.34 -10.23
N TYR A 73 -7.62 -2.64 -10.36
CA TYR A 73 -8.37 -3.54 -11.22
C TYR A 73 -9.84 -3.67 -10.80
N PHE A 74 -10.10 -3.85 -9.50
CA PHE A 74 -11.46 -4.01 -9.02
C PHE A 74 -12.27 -2.71 -9.10
N VAL A 75 -11.65 -1.57 -8.80
CA VAL A 75 -12.28 -0.27 -8.98
C VAL A 75 -12.62 -0.04 -10.47
N ASN A 76 -11.73 -0.38 -11.38
CA ASN A 76 -11.99 -0.28 -12.82
C ASN A 76 -13.10 -1.23 -13.31
N LYS A 77 -13.21 -2.42 -12.71
CA LYS A 77 -14.15 -3.44 -13.16
C LYS A 77 -15.55 -3.27 -12.61
N PHE A 78 -15.67 -2.86 -11.36
CA PHE A 78 -16.94 -2.83 -10.63
C PHE A 78 -17.40 -1.43 -10.26
N GLY A 79 -16.56 -0.41 -10.46
CA GLY A 79 -16.76 0.92 -9.91
C GLY A 79 -16.28 1.01 -8.46
N LEU A 80 -16.15 2.25 -8.00
CA LEU A 80 -15.60 2.55 -6.68
C LEU A 80 -16.60 2.18 -5.56
N GLU A 81 -17.86 2.58 -5.71
CA GLU A 81 -18.94 2.30 -4.75
C GLU A 81 -19.10 0.80 -4.50
N GLU A 82 -19.28 0.02 -5.57
CA GLU A 82 -19.45 -1.43 -5.48
C GLU A 82 -18.22 -2.10 -4.86
N HIS A 83 -17.03 -1.59 -5.18
CA HIS A 83 -15.80 -2.09 -4.56
C HIS A 83 -15.74 -1.83 -3.06
N LEU A 84 -16.17 -0.66 -2.60
CA LEU A 84 -16.24 -0.32 -1.17
C LEU A 84 -17.26 -1.21 -0.45
N ILE A 85 -18.48 -1.34 -0.99
CA ILE A 85 -19.54 -2.18 -0.41
C ILE A 85 -19.07 -3.63 -0.27
N ARG A 86 -18.46 -4.22 -1.29
CA ARG A 86 -17.93 -5.60 -1.28
C ARG A 86 -16.83 -5.83 -0.25
N ASN A 87 -16.13 -4.77 0.16
CA ASN A 87 -15.11 -4.83 1.22
C ASN A 87 -15.65 -4.38 2.59
N ASN A 88 -16.97 -4.24 2.75
CA ASN A 88 -17.64 -3.80 3.97
C ASN A 88 -17.22 -2.38 4.43
N TYR A 89 -16.89 -1.50 3.49
CA TYR A 89 -16.66 -0.09 3.77
C TYR A 89 -17.95 0.71 3.56
N SER A 90 -18.15 1.75 4.38
CA SER A 90 -19.17 2.77 4.14
C SER A 90 -18.79 3.61 2.90
N LEU A 91 -19.77 4.17 2.21
CA LEU A 91 -19.54 5.09 1.08
C LEU A 91 -18.82 6.37 1.53
N ASP A 92 -19.02 6.83 2.76
CA ASP A 92 -18.27 7.95 3.34
C ASP A 92 -16.76 7.71 3.40
N TYR A 93 -16.31 6.46 3.24
CA TYR A 93 -14.90 6.06 3.23
C TYR A 93 -14.21 6.27 1.86
N GLU A 94 -14.93 6.72 0.85
CA GLU A 94 -14.44 6.85 -0.53
C GLU A 94 -13.15 7.67 -0.61
N GLN A 95 -13.15 8.88 -0.07
CA GLN A 95 -11.97 9.74 -0.11
C GLN A 95 -10.78 9.14 0.63
N GLN A 96 -11.01 8.53 1.78
CA GLN A 96 -9.95 7.87 2.55
C GLN A 96 -9.37 6.69 1.79
N PHE A 97 -10.21 5.92 1.10
CA PHE A 97 -9.77 4.83 0.25
C PHE A 97 -8.88 5.33 -0.90
N ILE A 98 -9.32 6.36 -1.64
CA ILE A 98 -8.54 6.98 -2.72
C ILE A 98 -7.20 7.48 -2.20
N MET A 99 -7.19 8.21 -1.09
CA MET A 99 -5.96 8.73 -0.46
C MET A 99 -5.04 7.61 -0.01
N SER A 100 -5.59 6.50 0.51
CA SER A 100 -4.81 5.31 0.87
C SER A 100 -4.10 4.69 -0.33
N ILE A 101 -4.77 4.59 -1.48
CA ILE A 101 -4.15 4.07 -2.72
C ILE A 101 -3.06 5.03 -3.22
N TYR A 102 -3.31 6.34 -3.23
CA TYR A 102 -2.28 7.33 -3.57
C TYR A 102 -1.07 7.29 -2.63
N GLY A 103 -1.28 7.13 -1.33
CA GLY A 103 -0.20 6.95 -0.36
C GLY A 103 0.67 5.72 -0.66
N LYS A 104 0.05 4.58 -0.97
CA LYS A 104 0.75 3.35 -1.39
C LYS A 104 1.51 3.55 -2.70
N ILE A 105 0.90 4.22 -3.69
CA ILE A 105 1.54 4.53 -4.98
C ILE A 105 2.73 5.48 -4.78
N SER A 106 2.59 6.51 -3.95
CA SER A 106 3.65 7.46 -3.63
C SER A 106 4.84 6.77 -2.96
N PHE A 107 4.58 5.85 -2.02
CA PHE A 107 5.61 5.02 -1.41
C PHE A 107 6.33 4.14 -2.45
N ILE A 108 5.59 3.51 -3.37
CA ILE A 108 6.19 2.74 -4.46
C ILE A 108 7.03 3.65 -5.37
N LYS A 109 6.53 4.84 -5.70
CA LYS A 109 7.19 5.82 -6.57
C LYS A 109 8.51 6.34 -5.98
N MET A 110 8.57 6.51 -4.65
CA MET A 110 9.79 6.91 -3.94
C MET A 110 10.92 5.89 -4.13
N ILE A 111 10.60 4.60 -4.22
CA ILE A 111 11.58 3.51 -4.28
C ILE A 111 11.80 3.02 -5.71
N ASP A 112 10.73 2.89 -6.50
CA ASP A 112 10.72 2.48 -7.91
C ASP A 112 9.87 3.48 -8.70
N PHE A 113 10.52 4.55 -9.14
CA PHE A 113 9.86 5.68 -9.82
C PHE A 113 9.04 5.22 -11.04
N LYS A 114 9.62 4.36 -11.89
CA LYS A 114 8.94 3.89 -13.10
C LYS A 114 7.65 3.14 -12.81
N LYS A 115 7.69 2.24 -11.81
CA LYS A 115 6.50 1.49 -11.40
C LYS A 115 5.47 2.39 -10.73
N GLY A 116 5.91 3.31 -9.87
CA GLY A 116 5.02 4.25 -9.21
C GLY A 116 4.27 5.14 -10.20
N VAL A 117 4.97 5.73 -11.17
CA VAL A 117 4.36 6.54 -12.23
C VAL A 117 3.36 5.72 -13.06
N SER A 118 3.71 4.50 -13.44
CA SER A 118 2.80 3.63 -14.19
C SER A 118 1.52 3.30 -13.41
N LEU A 119 1.62 3.05 -12.11
CA LEU A 119 0.46 2.79 -11.25
C LEU A 119 -0.40 4.04 -11.06
N GLN A 120 0.24 5.19 -10.85
CA GLN A 120 -0.43 6.47 -10.71
C GLN A 120 -1.25 6.82 -11.96
N LYS A 121 -0.64 6.69 -13.15
CA LYS A 121 -1.32 6.93 -14.42
C LYS A 121 -2.56 6.05 -14.56
N LYS A 122 -2.43 4.73 -14.32
CA LYS A 122 -3.56 3.80 -14.39
C LYS A 122 -4.68 4.14 -13.40
N PHE A 123 -4.33 4.55 -12.17
CA PHE A 123 -5.33 4.89 -11.18
C PHE A 123 -6.06 6.18 -11.55
N ASN A 124 -5.36 7.20 -12.05
CA ASN A 124 -5.97 8.44 -12.53
C ASN A 124 -6.92 8.19 -13.72
N GLU A 125 -6.53 7.33 -14.67
CA GLU A 125 -7.38 6.93 -15.80
C GLU A 125 -8.69 6.27 -15.31
N VAL A 126 -8.60 5.40 -14.32
CA VAL A 126 -9.78 4.73 -13.74
C VAL A 126 -10.70 5.72 -13.04
N LEU A 127 -10.15 6.64 -12.25
CA LEU A 127 -10.95 7.66 -11.56
C LEU A 127 -11.61 8.63 -12.55
N GLY A 128 -10.88 9.10 -13.56
CA GLY A 128 -11.44 9.97 -14.61
C GLY A 128 -12.57 9.31 -15.41
N ASN A 129 -12.49 8.01 -15.66
CA ASN A 129 -13.58 7.27 -16.30
C ASN A 129 -14.83 7.17 -15.41
N ILE A 130 -14.66 7.05 -14.09
CA ILE A 130 -15.76 6.99 -13.13
C ILE A 130 -16.44 8.36 -13.04
N GLU A 131 -15.69 9.44 -12.90
CA GLU A 131 -16.23 10.81 -12.87
C GLU A 131 -17.01 11.11 -14.14
N SER A 132 -16.47 10.78 -15.31
CA SER A 132 -17.16 10.94 -16.58
C SER A 132 -18.47 10.12 -16.62
N SER A 133 -18.46 8.89 -16.14
CA SER A 133 -19.65 8.03 -16.12
C SER A 133 -20.73 8.56 -15.18
N ASN A 134 -20.35 9.13 -14.04
CA ASN A 134 -21.28 9.72 -13.10
C ASN A 134 -21.89 11.02 -13.66
N MET A 135 -21.08 11.85 -14.32
CA MET A 135 -21.57 13.06 -14.99
C MET A 135 -22.62 12.77 -16.09
N TYR A 136 -22.50 11.62 -16.79
CA TYR A 136 -23.52 11.17 -17.73
C TYR A 136 -24.79 10.65 -17.03
N ARG A 137 -24.68 10.03 -15.86
CA ARG A 137 -25.85 9.57 -15.09
C ARG A 137 -26.66 10.72 -14.50
N ASP A 138 -25.98 11.77 -14.01
CA ASP A 138 -26.63 12.93 -13.42
C ASP A 138 -27.34 13.82 -14.48
N ASN A 139 -27.01 13.64 -15.77
CA ASN A 139 -27.64 14.35 -16.89
C ASN A 139 -28.74 13.54 -17.60
N ILE A 140 -29.08 12.34 -17.16
CA ILE A 140 -30.25 11.59 -17.63
C ILE A 140 -31.43 12.08 -16.79
N ASP A 141 -32.16 13.07 -17.31
CA ASP A 141 -33.44 13.49 -16.80
C ASP A 141 -34.43 12.32 -16.97
N PHE A 142 -34.89 11.78 -15.85
CA PHE A 142 -35.82 10.64 -15.84
C PHE A 142 -37.23 11.02 -16.29
N ASP A 143 -37.49 12.30 -16.57
CA ASP A 143 -38.80 12.82 -17.03
C ASP A 143 -39.08 12.49 -18.52
N ASP A 144 -38.08 12.04 -19.30
CA ASP A 144 -38.25 11.68 -20.72
C ASP A 144 -38.55 10.19 -20.96
N ILE A 145 -38.75 9.39 -19.93
CA ILE A 145 -39.18 8.00 -20.09
C ILE A 145 -40.72 7.97 -20.08
N GLU A 146 -41.33 8.32 -21.20
CA GLU A 146 -42.71 7.93 -21.48
C GLU A 146 -42.84 6.43 -21.50
N LEU A 147 -43.37 5.86 -20.42
CA LEU A 147 -43.78 4.46 -20.36
C LEU A 147 -44.99 4.26 -21.28
N HIS A 148 -44.77 3.99 -22.54
CA HIS A 148 -45.76 3.45 -23.43
C HIS A 148 -46.13 2.02 -23.00
N TRP A 149 -47.04 1.90 -22.05
CA TRP A 149 -47.75 0.64 -21.83
C TRP A 149 -48.84 0.53 -22.85
N ILE A 150 -48.62 -0.32 -23.80
CA ILE A 150 -49.57 -0.72 -24.85
C ILE A 150 -50.67 -1.55 -24.19
N ASN A 151 -51.92 -1.15 -24.50
CA ASN A 151 -53.13 -1.93 -24.31
C ASN A 151 -53.08 -3.30 -24.97
#